data_c40582d2d071e23eda43ed433521daf3
#
_entry.id   c40582d2d071e23eda43ed433521daf3
#
_cell.length_a   1.000
_cell.length_b   1.000
_cell.length_c   1.000
_cell.angle_alpha   90.00
_cell.angle_beta   90.00
_cell.angle_gamma   90.00
#
_symmetry.space_group_name_H-M   'P 1'
#
loop_
_entity.id
_entity.type
_entity.pdbx_description
1 polymer ?
#
loop_
_entity_poly.entity_id
_entity_poly.type
_entity_poly.pdbx_seq_one_letter_code
_entity_poly.pdbx_strand_id
1 'polypeptide(L)'
;MINFRQLAAGVLLFSAMGAQADFNWEAALSGEHRSEGNRARDEYRHPQETLSFFGITPGMTVMELSPGGGWYTEVLAPLMDGNGTLIAAHSSPNGGSYA
;
A
#
# COMPACT_ATOMS: atom_id res chain seq x y z
N MET A 1 3.62 -43.82 18.66
CA MET A 1 2.43 -42.98 18.95
C MET A 1 2.72 -41.55 18.54
N ILE A 2 1.95 -41.03 17.63
CA ILE A 2 2.15 -39.67 17.14
C ILE A 2 1.78 -38.70 18.27
N ASN A 3 2.69 -37.78 18.56
CA ASN A 3 2.47 -36.78 19.56
C ASN A 3 1.74 -35.57 18.95
N PHE A 4 0.44 -35.47 19.19
CA PHE A 4 -0.39 -34.35 18.69
C PHE A 4 0.09 -32.99 19.09
N ARG A 5 0.79 -32.86 20.21
CA ARG A 5 1.35 -31.59 20.65
C ARG A 5 2.42 -31.07 19.70
N GLN A 6 3.24 -31.96 19.15
CA GLN A 6 4.28 -31.59 18.20
C GLN A 6 3.69 -31.10 16.86
N LEU A 7 2.62 -31.77 16.41
CA LEU A 7 1.92 -31.35 15.18
C LEU A 7 1.26 -30.00 15.35
N ALA A 8 0.61 -29.76 16.49
CA ALA A 8 -0.02 -28.46 16.78
C ALA A 8 1.01 -27.33 16.84
N ALA A 9 2.17 -27.57 17.45
CA ALA A 9 3.25 -26.60 17.50
C ALA A 9 3.79 -26.25 16.11
N GLY A 10 3.93 -27.24 15.23
CA GLY A 10 4.36 -27.01 13.84
C GLY A 10 3.38 -26.14 13.06
N VAL A 11 2.08 -26.38 13.21
CA VAL A 11 1.04 -25.58 12.55
C VAL A 11 1.05 -24.13 13.06
N LEU A 12 1.19 -23.93 14.38
CA LEU A 12 1.26 -22.60 14.96
C LEU A 12 2.48 -21.81 14.45
N LEU A 13 3.64 -22.46 14.35
CA LEU A 13 4.84 -21.80 13.81
C LEU A 13 4.65 -21.38 12.35
N PHE A 14 4.04 -22.23 11.54
CA PHE A 14 3.75 -21.91 10.15
C PHE A 14 2.78 -20.71 10.04
N SER A 15 1.72 -20.68 10.85
CA SER A 15 0.78 -19.57 10.88
C SER A 15 1.46 -18.25 11.29
N ALA A 16 2.35 -18.31 12.30
CA ALA A 16 3.10 -17.14 12.74
C ALA A 16 4.03 -16.60 11.64
N MET A 17 4.65 -17.48 10.84
CA MET A 17 5.49 -17.06 9.72
C MET A 17 4.69 -16.45 8.57
N GLY A 18 3.44 -16.87 8.39
CA GLY A 18 2.54 -16.31 7.38
C GLY A 18 1.85 -15.02 7.82
N ALA A 19 1.91 -14.68 9.10
CA ALA A 19 1.24 -13.51 9.66
C ALA A 19 2.15 -12.28 9.60
N GLN A 20 2.59 -11.89 8.41
CA GLN A 20 3.30 -10.63 8.24
C GLN A 20 2.31 -9.47 8.36
N ALA A 21 2.77 -8.37 8.96
CA ALA A 21 1.97 -7.17 9.05
C ALA A 21 1.61 -6.70 7.64
N ASP A 22 0.33 -6.47 7.43
CA ASP A 22 -0.18 -5.86 6.22
C ASP A 22 -0.29 -4.36 6.41
N PHE A 23 -0.57 -3.65 5.34
CA PHE A 23 -0.87 -2.24 5.39
C PHE A 23 -2.17 -1.95 6.13
N ASN A 24 -2.26 -0.79 6.75
CA ASN A 24 -3.51 -0.28 7.29
C ASN A 24 -4.31 0.41 6.18
N TRP A 25 -4.98 -0.39 5.37
CA TRP A 25 -5.75 0.09 4.23
C TRP A 25 -6.89 1.02 4.65
N GLU A 26 -7.57 0.68 5.73
CA GLU A 26 -8.70 1.49 6.20
C GLU A 26 -8.27 2.91 6.54
N ALA A 27 -7.20 3.06 7.30
CA ALA A 27 -6.67 4.37 7.66
C ALA A 27 -6.20 5.15 6.43
N ALA A 28 -5.57 4.47 5.47
CA ALA A 28 -5.08 5.12 4.26
C ALA A 28 -6.22 5.59 3.36
N LEU A 29 -7.28 4.81 3.25
CA LEU A 29 -8.37 5.11 2.33
C LEU A 29 -9.40 6.08 2.91
N SER A 30 -9.61 6.08 4.22
CA SER A 30 -10.62 6.92 4.88
C SER A 30 -10.05 8.17 5.56
N GLY A 31 -8.74 8.40 5.47
CA GLY A 31 -8.09 9.52 6.14
C GLY A 31 -8.56 10.89 5.64
N GLU A 32 -8.59 11.87 6.53
CA GLU A 32 -9.02 13.23 6.22
C GLU A 32 -8.06 13.97 5.27
N HIS A 33 -6.85 13.46 5.12
CA HIS A 33 -5.86 14.00 4.18
C HIS A 33 -6.29 13.84 2.72
N ARG A 34 -7.25 12.96 2.45
CA ARG A 34 -7.68 12.67 1.10
C ARG A 34 -8.69 13.70 0.59
N SER A 35 -8.48 14.17 -0.63
CA SER A 35 -9.43 15.07 -1.25
C SER A 35 -10.75 14.34 -1.55
N GLU A 36 -11.85 15.06 -1.47
CA GLU A 36 -13.17 14.52 -1.75
C GLU A 36 -13.27 13.99 -3.18
N GLY A 37 -12.70 14.73 -4.13
CA GLY A 37 -12.70 14.32 -5.53
C GLY A 37 -11.93 13.02 -5.78
N ASN A 38 -10.81 12.83 -5.09
CA ASN A 38 -10.03 11.59 -5.21
C ASN A 38 -10.75 10.42 -4.52
N ARG A 39 -11.33 10.64 -3.36
CA ARG A 39 -12.11 9.61 -2.67
C ARG A 39 -13.30 9.13 -3.51
N ALA A 40 -13.97 10.03 -4.20
CA ALA A 40 -15.10 9.68 -5.06
C ALA A 40 -14.72 8.74 -6.20
N ARG A 41 -13.45 8.69 -6.58
CA ARG A 41 -12.96 7.80 -7.64
C ARG A 41 -12.66 6.39 -7.14
N ASP A 42 -12.58 6.17 -5.84
CA ASP A 42 -12.17 4.89 -5.27
C ASP A 42 -13.10 3.75 -5.70
N GLU A 43 -14.40 3.99 -5.78
CA GLU A 43 -15.35 2.97 -6.19
C GLU A 43 -15.14 2.46 -7.62
N TYR A 44 -14.50 3.28 -8.45
CA TYR A 44 -14.18 2.93 -9.84
C TYR A 44 -12.76 2.41 -10.00
N ARG A 45 -11.85 2.90 -9.18
CA ARG A 45 -10.41 2.61 -9.30
C ARG A 45 -9.93 1.48 -8.40
N HIS A 46 -10.70 1.11 -7.40
CA HIS A 46 -10.40 -0.01 -6.50
C HIS A 46 -8.96 0.02 -5.97
N PRO A 47 -8.59 1.03 -5.15
CA PRO A 47 -7.20 1.25 -4.79
C PRO A 47 -6.54 0.06 -4.09
N GLN A 48 -7.20 -0.57 -3.14
CA GLN A 48 -6.63 -1.71 -2.43
C GLN A 48 -6.39 -2.89 -3.37
N GLU A 49 -7.38 -3.24 -4.16
CA GLU A 49 -7.27 -4.35 -5.11
C GLU A 49 -6.21 -4.08 -6.16
N THR A 50 -6.16 -2.86 -6.66
CA THR A 50 -5.21 -2.44 -7.71
C THR A 50 -3.78 -2.49 -7.20
N LEU A 51 -3.51 -1.88 -6.05
CA LEU A 51 -2.16 -1.83 -5.50
C LEU A 51 -1.70 -3.21 -5.01
N SER A 52 -2.62 -4.01 -4.47
CA SER A 52 -2.31 -5.39 -4.11
C SER A 52 -2.00 -6.25 -5.34
N PHE A 53 -2.72 -6.05 -6.42
CA PHE A 53 -2.44 -6.71 -7.70
C PHE A 53 -1.05 -6.37 -8.24
N PHE A 54 -0.61 -5.12 -8.08
CA PHE A 54 0.75 -4.72 -8.45
C PHE A 54 1.82 -5.30 -7.54
N GLY A 55 1.45 -5.95 -6.46
CA GLY A 55 2.38 -6.60 -5.55
C GLY A 55 3.04 -5.66 -4.55
N ILE A 56 2.43 -4.51 -4.28
CA ILE A 56 2.96 -3.57 -3.29
C ILE A 56 2.74 -4.13 -1.89
N THR A 57 3.83 -4.27 -1.13
CA THR A 57 3.82 -4.81 0.23
C THR A 57 4.66 -3.93 1.15
N PRO A 58 4.47 -4.04 2.49
CA PRO A 58 5.31 -3.31 3.44
C PRO A 58 6.80 -3.59 3.26
N GLY A 59 7.62 -2.58 3.45
CA GLY A 59 9.07 -2.67 3.31
C GLY A 59 9.60 -2.31 1.93
N MET A 60 8.74 -2.16 0.94
CA MET A 60 9.14 -1.79 -0.41
C MET A 60 9.51 -0.32 -0.54
N THR A 61 10.33 -0.03 -1.54
CA THR A 61 10.50 1.31 -2.08
C THR A 61 9.64 1.41 -3.34
N VAL A 62 8.69 2.31 -3.33
CA VAL A 62 7.75 2.53 -4.44
C VAL A 62 8.02 3.89 -5.05
N MET A 63 8.20 3.91 -6.37
CA MET A 63 8.32 5.16 -7.11
C MET A 63 7.04 5.39 -7.90
N GLU A 64 6.40 6.52 -7.62
CA GLU A 64 5.23 6.97 -8.37
C GLU A 64 5.67 7.98 -9.43
N LEU A 65 5.46 7.63 -10.70
CA LEU A 65 5.82 8.50 -11.81
C LEU A 65 4.62 9.41 -12.13
N SER A 66 4.89 10.70 -12.21
CA SER A 66 3.89 11.70 -12.60
C SER A 66 2.60 11.63 -11.76
N PRO A 67 2.69 11.92 -10.45
CA PRO A 67 1.54 11.76 -9.55
C PRO A 67 0.32 12.60 -9.91
N GLY A 68 0.48 13.69 -10.69
CA GLY A 68 -0.63 14.50 -11.15
C GLY A 68 -1.46 15.05 -10.01
N GLY A 69 -2.77 14.79 -10.01
CA GLY A 69 -3.69 15.21 -8.95
C GLY A 69 -3.57 14.45 -7.64
N GLY A 70 -2.64 13.49 -7.54
CA GLY A 70 -2.27 12.84 -6.29
C GLY A 70 -3.19 11.72 -5.82
N TRP A 71 -3.99 11.13 -6.69
CA TRP A 71 -4.89 10.05 -6.27
C TRP A 71 -4.12 8.87 -5.66
N TYR A 72 -3.11 8.37 -6.36
CA TYR A 72 -2.26 7.30 -5.81
C TYR A 72 -1.42 7.80 -4.63
N THR A 73 -0.90 9.02 -4.70
CA THR A 73 -0.06 9.57 -3.63
C THR A 73 -0.81 9.64 -2.31
N GLU A 74 -2.07 10.05 -2.34
CA GLU A 74 -2.91 10.14 -1.14
C GLU A 74 -3.14 8.77 -0.47
N VAL A 75 -3.08 7.70 -1.23
CA VAL A 75 -3.18 6.32 -0.71
C VAL A 75 -1.81 5.80 -0.30
N LEU A 76 -0.81 5.96 -1.16
CA LEU A 76 0.53 5.40 -0.95
C LEU A 76 1.28 6.06 0.20
N ALA A 77 1.16 7.38 0.36
CA ALA A 77 1.90 8.08 1.40
C ALA A 77 1.60 7.56 2.81
N PRO A 78 0.34 7.45 3.24
CA PRO A 78 0.06 6.88 4.56
C PRO A 78 0.36 5.39 4.65
N LEU A 79 0.20 4.62 3.58
CA LEU A 79 0.54 3.20 3.59
C LEU A 79 2.03 2.98 3.82
N MET A 80 2.86 3.77 3.16
CA MET A 80 4.32 3.61 3.20
C MET A 80 4.95 4.28 4.41
N ASP A 81 4.22 5.15 5.11
CA ASP A 81 4.72 5.84 6.30
C ASP A 81 5.08 4.83 7.40
N GLY A 82 6.37 4.75 7.72
CA GLY A 82 6.90 3.76 8.66
C GLY A 82 6.92 2.32 8.15
N ASN A 83 6.42 2.07 6.94
CA ASN A 83 6.31 0.72 6.36
C ASN A 83 7.07 0.57 5.04
N GLY A 84 7.86 1.56 4.66
CA GLY A 84 8.61 1.53 3.41
C GLY A 84 8.97 2.94 2.97
N THR A 85 9.22 3.12 1.68
CA THR A 85 9.62 4.41 1.12
C THR A 85 8.79 4.72 -0.12
N LEU A 86 8.24 5.93 -0.18
CA LEU A 86 7.57 6.45 -1.36
C LEU A 86 8.41 7.54 -1.99
N ILE A 87 8.66 7.42 -3.29
CA ILE A 87 9.33 8.43 -4.10
C ILE A 87 8.32 8.96 -5.11
N ALA A 88 7.98 10.23 -5.01
CA ALA A 88 7.10 10.89 -5.97
C ALA A 88 7.95 11.62 -7.01
N ALA A 89 7.95 11.12 -8.23
CA ALA A 89 8.78 11.64 -9.31
C ALA A 89 7.96 12.57 -10.21
N HIS A 90 8.06 13.86 -9.94
CA HIS A 90 7.42 14.91 -10.73
C HIS A 90 8.33 15.41 -11.85
N SER A 91 7.73 16.07 -12.83
CA SER A 91 8.49 16.87 -13.76
C SER A 91 9.14 18.06 -13.03
N SER A 92 10.26 18.52 -13.56
CA SER A 92 10.91 19.72 -13.03
C SER A 92 9.95 20.91 -13.07
N PRO A 93 9.90 21.74 -12.01
CA PRO A 93 9.09 22.97 -12.02
C PRO A 93 9.45 23.93 -13.17
N ASN A 94 10.69 23.84 -13.65
CA ASN A 94 11.20 24.66 -14.76
C ASN A 94 11.21 23.91 -16.09
N GLY A 95 10.87 22.65 -16.09
CA GLY A 95 10.72 21.85 -17.30
C GLY A 95 9.32 22.03 -17.85
N GLY A 96 9.19 21.98 -19.17
CA GLY A 96 7.88 22.08 -19.81
C GLY A 96 6.89 21.06 -19.27
N SER A 97 5.62 21.33 -19.52
CA SER A 97 4.56 20.37 -19.23
C SER A 97 4.84 19.02 -19.91
N TYR A 98 4.31 17.96 -19.34
CA TYR A 98 4.16 16.75 -20.11
C TYR A 98 3.32 17.07 -21.33
N ALA A 99 3.96 17.20 -22.44
CA ALA A 99 3.25 17.34 -23.68
C ALA A 99 2.68 16.00 -24.12
#